data_bb4700cb79337f8270ad6f01d022efd6
#
_entry.id   bb4700cb79337f8270ad6f01d022efd6
#
_cell.length_a   1.000
_cell.length_b   1.000
_cell.length_c   1.000
_cell.angle_alpha   90.00
_cell.angle_beta   90.00
_cell.angle_gamma   90.00
#
_symmetry.space_group_name_H-M   'P 1'
#
loop_
_entity.id
_entity.type
_entity.pdbx_description
1 polymer ?
#
loop_
_entity_poly.entity_id
_entity_poly.type
_entity_poly.pdbx_seq_one_letter_code
_entity_poly.pdbx_strand_id
1 'polypeptide(L)'
;MRYGAFVEQVDHLGTRLADNAEQDLEVAVPTCPGWSASDLVRHVAQVYEHKIASTELQRAPDPWPPDWPADRDPVEWFRDAHGRLLAMFRVHEPTDPSPTWWPDDQTVGFWARRMAHETAIHGADAELAFGPATPLDAALAVDGIDEILKIMLAGDWSEAPSPESIGQRVAVVGGDRTWIITLGRTAIQVAEGFLDGVSATVGGEPSNVDLWLWGRAPEEALEVSGEQSDVRLLRERLVLATQ
;
A
#
# COMPACT_ATOMS: atom_id res chain seq x y z
N MET A 1 -10.96 2.87 9.16
CA MET A 1 -10.45 2.57 10.53
C MET A 1 -10.28 3.85 11.35
N ARG A 2 -9.96 3.78 12.67
CA ARG A 2 -9.63 4.95 13.50
C ARG A 2 -8.12 5.11 13.62
N TYR A 3 -7.63 6.33 13.85
CA TYR A 3 -6.20 6.66 13.95
C TYR A 3 -5.40 5.70 14.84
N GLY A 4 -5.83 5.48 16.09
CA GLY A 4 -5.15 4.57 17.00
C GLY A 4 -5.03 3.14 16.47
N ALA A 5 -6.03 2.66 15.74
CA ALA A 5 -5.99 1.33 15.13
C ALA A 5 -4.96 1.24 13.99
N PHE A 6 -4.76 2.30 13.20
CA PHE A 6 -3.66 2.34 12.23
C PHE A 6 -2.29 2.30 12.92
N VAL A 7 -2.11 3.06 14.00
CA VAL A 7 -0.85 3.08 14.77
C VAL A 7 -0.57 1.70 15.40
N GLU A 8 -1.60 1.01 15.91
CA GLU A 8 -1.48 -0.37 16.41
C GLU A 8 -1.06 -1.35 15.32
N GLN A 9 -1.60 -1.19 14.10
CA GLN A 9 -1.19 -2.01 12.95
C GLN A 9 0.25 -1.73 12.54
N VAL A 10 0.69 -0.47 12.50
CA VAL A 10 2.10 -0.13 12.26
C VAL A 10 3.02 -0.82 13.27
N ASP A 11 2.68 -0.77 14.57
CA ASP A 11 3.48 -1.37 15.64
C ASP A 11 3.58 -2.90 15.47
N HIS A 12 2.46 -3.57 15.32
CA HIS A 12 2.40 -5.02 15.18
C HIS A 12 3.09 -5.52 13.90
N LEU A 13 2.73 -4.95 12.75
CA LEU A 13 3.24 -5.40 11.46
C LEU A 13 4.71 -5.01 11.24
N GLY A 14 5.14 -3.84 11.76
CA GLY A 14 6.54 -3.43 11.72
C GLY A 14 7.44 -4.36 12.53
N THR A 15 6.99 -4.79 13.70
CA THR A 15 7.71 -5.80 14.50
C THR A 15 7.86 -7.11 13.71
N ARG A 16 6.77 -7.60 13.11
CA ARG A 16 6.80 -8.84 12.31
C ARG A 16 7.69 -8.73 11.06
N LEU A 17 7.68 -7.58 10.39
CA LEU A 17 8.55 -7.33 9.24
C LEU A 17 10.03 -7.44 9.64
N ALA A 18 10.43 -6.82 10.75
CA ALA A 18 11.79 -6.91 11.26
C ALA A 18 12.18 -8.36 11.60
N ASP A 19 11.30 -9.08 12.32
CA ASP A 19 11.55 -10.46 12.76
C ASP A 19 11.65 -11.44 11.55
N ASN A 20 10.88 -11.22 10.49
CA ASN A 20 10.98 -12.00 9.26
C ASN A 20 12.29 -11.71 8.52
N ALA A 21 12.64 -10.44 8.32
CA ALA A 21 13.88 -10.06 7.63
C ALA A 21 15.14 -10.54 8.35
N GLU A 22 15.13 -10.57 9.68
CA GLU A 22 16.28 -11.01 10.51
C GLU A 22 16.62 -12.50 10.33
N GLN A 23 15.71 -13.32 9.78
CA GLN A 23 15.97 -14.73 9.51
C GLN A 23 17.06 -14.93 8.43
N ASP A 24 17.05 -14.13 7.37
CA ASP A 24 18.05 -14.12 6.31
C ASP A 24 17.97 -12.80 5.51
N LEU A 25 18.90 -11.89 5.75
CA LEU A 25 18.95 -10.59 5.09
C LEU A 25 19.25 -10.66 3.58
N GLU A 26 19.84 -11.76 3.12
CA GLU A 26 20.22 -11.94 1.72
C GLU A 26 19.13 -12.68 0.91
N VAL A 27 18.08 -13.18 1.55
CA VAL A 27 17.00 -13.86 0.83
C VAL A 27 16.35 -12.91 -0.17
N ALA A 28 16.12 -13.39 -1.38
CA ALA A 28 15.42 -12.61 -2.41
C ALA A 28 13.93 -12.46 -2.05
N VAL A 29 13.39 -11.26 -2.24
CA VAL A 29 11.98 -10.95 -2.05
C VAL A 29 11.24 -11.15 -3.38
N PRO A 30 10.42 -12.20 -3.54
CA PRO A 30 9.85 -12.58 -4.85
C PRO A 30 8.96 -11.49 -5.46
N THR A 31 8.30 -10.71 -4.63
CA THR A 31 7.35 -9.65 -5.01
C THR A 31 8.01 -8.30 -5.27
N CYS A 32 9.30 -8.16 -4.95
CA CYS A 32 10.11 -6.97 -5.19
C CYS A 32 11.35 -7.37 -6.02
N PRO A 33 11.25 -7.48 -7.37
CA PRO A 33 12.32 -7.98 -8.20
C PRO A 33 13.65 -7.24 -8.01
N GLY A 34 14.71 -8.00 -7.72
CA GLY A 34 16.05 -7.45 -7.48
C GLY A 34 16.32 -7.02 -6.03
N TRP A 35 15.34 -7.13 -5.14
CA TRP A 35 15.52 -6.81 -3.72
C TRP A 35 15.80 -8.07 -2.88
N SER A 36 16.68 -7.89 -1.91
CA SER A 36 16.84 -8.77 -0.76
C SER A 36 15.97 -8.31 0.41
N ALA A 37 15.86 -9.14 1.45
CA ALA A 37 15.21 -8.72 2.70
C ALA A 37 15.91 -7.50 3.34
N SER A 38 17.24 -7.39 3.18
CA SER A 38 18.02 -6.20 3.57
C SER A 38 17.54 -4.94 2.83
N ASP A 39 17.33 -5.03 1.52
CA ASP A 39 16.85 -3.89 0.72
C ASP A 39 15.42 -3.49 1.12
N LEU A 40 14.58 -4.48 1.40
CA LEU A 40 13.20 -4.27 1.84
C LEU A 40 13.13 -3.47 3.15
N VAL A 41 13.84 -3.90 4.20
CA VAL A 41 13.81 -3.18 5.49
C VAL A 41 14.46 -1.81 5.40
N ARG A 42 15.49 -1.65 4.56
CA ARG A 42 16.08 -0.34 4.26
C ARG A 42 15.08 0.61 3.63
N HIS A 43 14.36 0.13 2.63
CA HIS A 43 13.32 0.92 1.96
C HIS A 43 12.27 1.40 2.97
N VAL A 44 11.70 0.50 3.77
CA VAL A 44 10.64 0.87 4.71
C VAL A 44 11.18 1.81 5.81
N ALA A 45 12.41 1.60 6.28
CA ALA A 45 13.07 2.53 7.21
C ALA A 45 13.19 3.94 6.61
N GLN A 46 13.65 4.05 5.35
CA GLN A 46 13.72 5.33 4.65
C GLN A 46 12.34 6.00 4.52
N VAL A 47 11.32 5.20 4.16
CA VAL A 47 9.94 5.70 4.08
C VAL A 47 9.48 6.26 5.42
N TYR A 48 9.74 5.59 6.53
CA TYR A 48 9.40 6.09 7.88
C TYR A 48 10.13 7.40 8.21
N GLU A 49 11.44 7.44 7.96
CA GLU A 49 12.26 8.66 8.15
C GLU A 49 11.71 9.85 7.37
N HIS A 50 11.26 9.62 6.13
CA HIS A 50 10.64 10.67 5.32
C HIS A 50 9.39 11.25 5.99
N LYS A 51 8.51 10.40 6.57
CA LYS A 51 7.26 10.87 7.16
C LYS A 51 7.52 11.61 8.47
N ILE A 52 8.49 11.13 9.26
CA ILE A 52 8.97 11.83 10.45
C ILE A 52 9.50 13.22 10.06
N ALA A 53 10.44 13.26 9.12
CA ALA A 53 11.04 14.53 8.67
C ALA A 53 10.01 15.48 8.03
N SER A 54 9.05 14.97 7.24
CA SER A 54 7.98 15.80 6.66
C SER A 54 7.14 16.47 7.75
N THR A 55 6.79 15.73 8.80
CA THR A 55 6.01 16.25 9.94
C THR A 55 6.82 17.24 10.77
N GLU A 56 8.08 16.93 11.10
CA GLU A 56 8.92 17.81 11.91
C GLU A 56 9.33 19.12 11.18
N LEU A 57 9.67 19.00 9.89
CA LEU A 57 10.13 20.14 9.08
C LEU A 57 8.99 20.95 8.48
N GLN A 58 7.76 20.45 8.53
CA GLN A 58 6.58 21.04 7.87
C GLN A 58 6.79 21.29 6.37
N ARG A 59 7.59 20.44 5.72
CA ARG A 59 7.83 20.37 4.28
C ARG A 59 8.39 19.00 3.91
N ALA A 60 8.30 18.64 2.64
CA ALA A 60 8.98 17.42 2.15
C ALA A 60 10.50 17.54 2.40
N PRO A 61 11.16 16.49 2.90
CA PRO A 61 12.60 16.46 3.04
C PRO A 61 13.29 16.45 1.66
N ASP A 62 14.44 17.12 1.56
CA ASP A 62 15.27 17.17 0.38
C ASP A 62 16.75 17.13 0.86
N PRO A 63 17.58 16.18 0.36
CA PRO A 63 17.28 15.17 -0.64
C PRO A 63 16.38 14.02 -0.15
N TRP A 64 15.75 13.32 -1.12
CA TRP A 64 15.02 12.09 -0.89
C TRP A 64 15.45 11.02 -1.93
N PRO A 65 15.66 9.75 -1.53
CA PRO A 65 15.70 9.24 -0.15
C PRO A 65 16.90 9.77 0.63
N PRO A 66 16.86 9.77 1.99
CA PRO A 66 18.02 10.14 2.80
C PRO A 66 19.16 9.16 2.57
N ASP A 67 20.40 9.60 2.83
CA ASP A 67 21.56 8.74 2.75
C ASP A 67 21.44 7.57 3.73
N TRP A 68 21.75 6.38 3.22
CA TRP A 68 21.82 5.19 4.01
C TRP A 68 23.10 5.17 4.87
N PRO A 69 23.02 4.93 6.20
CA PRO A 69 24.20 4.70 7.02
C PRO A 69 24.77 3.30 6.68
N ALA A 70 25.71 3.27 5.72
CA ALA A 70 26.21 2.03 5.11
C ALA A 70 26.89 1.04 6.08
N ASP A 71 27.31 1.51 7.25
CA ASP A 71 27.97 0.76 8.32
C ASP A 71 26.99 0.26 9.39
N ARG A 72 25.69 0.56 9.26
CA ARG A 72 24.66 0.17 10.21
C ARG A 72 23.94 -1.10 9.80
N ASP A 73 23.62 -1.97 10.76
CA ASP A 73 22.75 -3.12 10.53
C ASP A 73 21.36 -2.67 10.05
N PRO A 74 20.83 -3.23 8.93
CA PRO A 74 19.59 -2.81 8.34
C PRO A 74 18.36 -3.01 9.24
N VAL A 75 18.32 -4.11 10.00
CA VAL A 75 17.20 -4.40 10.90
C VAL A 75 17.23 -3.49 12.13
N GLU A 76 18.41 -3.23 12.69
CA GLU A 76 18.55 -2.27 13.78
C GLU A 76 18.11 -0.87 13.38
N TRP A 77 18.49 -0.43 12.18
CA TRP A 77 18.05 0.89 11.70
C TRP A 77 16.54 0.94 11.48
N PHE A 78 15.97 -0.12 10.86
CA PHE A 78 14.54 -0.21 10.69
C PHE A 78 13.79 -0.16 12.03
N ARG A 79 14.23 -0.92 13.03
CA ARG A 79 13.62 -0.92 14.37
C ARG A 79 13.68 0.46 15.03
N ASP A 80 14.78 1.20 14.86
CA ASP A 80 14.90 2.57 15.35
C ASP A 80 13.96 3.53 14.62
N ALA A 81 13.90 3.48 13.30
CA ALA A 81 13.00 4.30 12.48
C ALA A 81 11.53 4.00 12.84
N HIS A 82 11.18 2.71 13.00
CA HIS A 82 9.87 2.25 13.44
C HIS A 82 9.51 2.81 14.82
N GLY A 83 10.41 2.69 15.80
CA GLY A 83 10.19 3.24 17.14
C GLY A 83 9.99 4.75 17.14
N ARG A 84 10.76 5.49 16.33
CA ARG A 84 10.61 6.96 16.18
C ARG A 84 9.31 7.34 15.47
N LEU A 85 8.89 6.59 14.44
CA LEU A 85 7.61 6.81 13.77
C LEU A 85 6.44 6.62 14.74
N LEU A 86 6.45 5.55 15.53
CA LEU A 86 5.44 5.32 16.57
C LEU A 86 5.44 6.41 17.64
N ALA A 87 6.62 6.89 18.05
CA ALA A 87 6.73 8.00 18.99
C ALA A 87 6.13 9.28 18.42
N MET A 88 6.38 9.58 17.14
CA MET A 88 5.78 10.72 16.45
C MET A 88 4.24 10.59 16.44
N PHE A 89 3.69 9.44 16.06
CA PHE A 89 2.23 9.24 16.08
C PHE A 89 1.60 9.34 17.47
N ARG A 90 2.34 9.01 18.55
CA ARG A 90 1.82 9.10 19.93
C ARG A 90 1.77 10.52 20.49
N VAL A 91 2.56 11.44 19.94
CA VAL A 91 2.63 12.83 20.44
C VAL A 91 1.80 13.81 19.58
N HIS A 92 1.33 13.36 18.41
CA HIS A 92 0.49 14.15 17.51
C HIS A 92 -0.95 13.68 17.50
N GLU A 93 -1.86 14.65 17.28
CA GLU A 93 -3.25 14.35 16.97
C GLU A 93 -3.42 14.03 15.46
N PRO A 94 -4.42 13.23 15.07
CA PRO A 94 -4.63 12.90 13.66
C PRO A 94 -4.87 14.11 12.76
N THR A 95 -5.36 15.21 13.31
CA THR A 95 -5.64 16.46 12.59
C THR A 95 -4.47 17.43 12.56
N ASP A 96 -3.35 17.11 13.21
CA ASP A 96 -2.17 17.95 13.18
C ASP A 96 -1.65 18.08 11.75
N PRO A 97 -1.23 19.28 11.32
CA PRO A 97 -0.77 19.48 9.96
C PRO A 97 0.53 18.71 9.70
N SER A 98 0.58 18.06 8.55
CA SER A 98 1.78 17.43 8.01
C SER A 98 1.73 17.44 6.49
N PRO A 99 2.75 17.94 5.80
CA PRO A 99 2.81 17.91 4.34
C PRO A 99 2.75 16.49 3.80
N THR A 100 1.83 16.27 2.86
CA THR A 100 1.68 15.01 2.14
C THR A 100 1.68 15.25 0.63
N TRP A 101 1.76 14.20 -0.18
CA TRP A 101 1.57 14.34 -1.63
C TRP A 101 0.09 14.38 -2.05
N TRP A 102 -0.84 14.06 -1.12
CA TRP A 102 -2.27 14.05 -1.38
C TRP A 102 -2.89 15.40 -1.00
N PRO A 103 -3.33 16.23 -1.96
CA PRO A 103 -3.75 17.60 -1.64
C PRO A 103 -4.95 17.69 -0.71
N ASP A 104 -5.82 16.67 -0.73
CA ASP A 104 -7.07 16.68 0.04
C ASP A 104 -6.87 16.30 1.52
N ASP A 105 -5.69 15.77 1.89
CA ASP A 105 -5.40 15.43 3.29
C ASP A 105 -3.92 15.70 3.63
N GLN A 106 -3.68 16.84 4.29
CA GLN A 106 -2.37 17.33 4.71
C GLN A 106 -2.21 17.18 6.23
N THR A 107 -2.39 15.92 6.72
CA THR A 107 -2.42 15.65 8.17
C THR A 107 -1.53 14.47 8.57
N VAL A 108 -1.21 14.41 9.86
CA VAL A 108 -0.57 13.25 10.49
C VAL A 108 -1.46 11.99 10.36
N GLY A 109 -2.77 12.16 10.37
CA GLY A 109 -3.74 11.08 10.17
C GLY A 109 -3.59 10.37 8.83
N PHE A 110 -3.32 11.14 7.75
CA PHE A 110 -2.99 10.56 6.44
C PHE A 110 -1.75 9.67 6.53
N TRP A 111 -0.69 10.14 7.18
CA TRP A 111 0.54 9.35 7.32
C TRP A 111 0.35 8.10 8.17
N ALA A 112 -0.45 8.15 9.23
CA ALA A 112 -0.73 6.95 10.04
C ALA A 112 -1.45 5.88 9.22
N ARG A 113 -2.44 6.27 8.40
CA ARG A 113 -3.11 5.38 7.46
C ARG A 113 -2.14 4.82 6.43
N ARG A 114 -1.42 5.69 5.73
CA ARG A 114 -0.47 5.28 4.68
C ARG A 114 0.62 4.34 5.22
N MET A 115 1.16 4.62 6.42
CA MET A 115 2.20 3.77 7.01
C MET A 115 1.67 2.43 7.49
N ALA A 116 0.41 2.33 7.89
CA ALA A 116 -0.22 1.05 8.19
C ALA A 116 -0.28 0.16 6.94
N HIS A 117 -0.71 0.71 5.79
CA HIS A 117 -0.75 -0.04 4.53
C HIS A 117 0.63 -0.33 3.96
N GLU A 118 1.56 0.63 4.00
CA GLU A 118 2.97 0.43 3.62
C GLU A 118 3.59 -0.74 4.39
N THR A 119 3.42 -0.72 5.72
CA THR A 119 3.94 -1.77 6.59
C THR A 119 3.26 -3.12 6.33
N ALA A 120 1.95 -3.12 6.05
CA ALA A 120 1.20 -4.34 5.77
C ALA A 120 1.67 -5.02 4.49
N ILE A 121 1.83 -4.27 3.42
CA ILE A 121 2.26 -4.81 2.11
C ILE A 121 3.71 -5.27 2.17
N HIS A 122 4.62 -4.49 2.74
CA HIS A 122 6.01 -4.90 2.86
C HIS A 122 6.25 -5.96 3.94
N GLY A 123 5.38 -6.05 4.95
CA GLY A 123 5.32 -7.19 5.87
C GLY A 123 4.96 -8.49 5.14
N ALA A 124 3.98 -8.44 4.24
CA ALA A 124 3.64 -9.58 3.38
C ALA A 124 4.78 -9.92 2.41
N ASP A 125 5.48 -8.92 1.85
CA ASP A 125 6.67 -9.13 1.01
C ASP A 125 7.77 -9.89 1.77
N ALA A 126 8.04 -9.52 3.03
CA ALA A 126 9.01 -10.21 3.87
C ALA A 126 8.61 -11.67 4.17
N GLU A 127 7.32 -11.93 4.45
CA GLU A 127 6.82 -13.28 4.69
C GLU A 127 6.88 -14.14 3.43
N LEU A 128 6.54 -13.59 2.26
CA LEU A 128 6.58 -14.28 0.96
C LEU A 128 7.98 -14.73 0.55
N ALA A 129 9.03 -14.16 1.12
CA ALA A 129 10.41 -14.63 0.94
C ALA A 129 10.67 -16.00 1.61
N PHE A 130 9.88 -16.38 2.63
CA PHE A 130 10.05 -17.62 3.38
C PHE A 130 8.87 -18.59 3.23
N GLY A 131 7.71 -18.14 2.73
CA GLY A 131 6.52 -18.97 2.59
C GLY A 131 5.28 -18.14 2.29
N PRO A 132 4.07 -18.66 2.50
CA PRO A 132 2.85 -17.93 2.29
C PRO A 132 2.70 -16.78 3.32
N ALA A 133 2.27 -15.62 2.85
CA ALA A 133 1.98 -14.50 3.74
C ALA A 133 0.80 -14.79 4.67
N THR A 134 0.88 -14.29 5.88
CA THR A 134 -0.23 -14.32 6.83
C THR A 134 -1.33 -13.37 6.36
N PRO A 135 -2.61 -13.77 6.41
CA PRO A 135 -3.70 -12.89 6.06
C PRO A 135 -3.68 -11.57 6.86
N LEU A 136 -3.93 -10.47 6.19
CA LEU A 136 -4.06 -9.14 6.80
C LEU A 136 -5.33 -9.08 7.66
N ASP A 137 -5.34 -8.24 8.69
CA ASP A 137 -6.57 -7.89 9.41
C ASP A 137 -7.65 -7.43 8.42
N ALA A 138 -8.87 -7.95 8.53
CA ALA A 138 -9.93 -7.70 7.55
C ALA A 138 -10.31 -6.21 7.46
N ALA A 139 -10.31 -5.49 8.59
CA ALA A 139 -10.64 -4.06 8.57
C ALA A 139 -9.50 -3.24 7.95
N LEU A 140 -8.24 -3.63 8.18
CA LEU A 140 -7.08 -3.03 7.52
C LEU A 140 -7.12 -3.29 6.02
N ALA A 141 -7.37 -4.52 5.59
CA ALA A 141 -7.43 -4.88 4.18
C ALA A 141 -8.55 -4.15 3.43
N VAL A 142 -9.76 -4.03 4.01
CA VAL A 142 -10.86 -3.24 3.42
C VAL A 142 -10.48 -1.76 3.28
N ASP A 143 -9.75 -1.20 4.25
CA ASP A 143 -9.23 0.17 4.18
C ASP A 143 -8.09 0.30 3.15
N GLY A 144 -7.25 -0.74 3.00
CA GLY A 144 -6.17 -0.82 2.00
C GLY A 144 -6.71 -0.86 0.57
N ILE A 145 -7.77 -1.64 0.32
CA ILE A 145 -8.49 -1.62 -0.96
C ILE A 145 -8.98 -0.21 -1.29
N ASP A 146 -9.55 0.50 -0.31
CA ASP A 146 -10.00 1.88 -0.49
C ASP A 146 -8.84 2.82 -0.83
N GLU A 147 -7.72 2.69 -0.13
CA GLU A 147 -6.53 3.52 -0.34
C GLU A 147 -5.94 3.30 -1.73
N ILE A 148 -5.62 2.06 -2.11
CA ILE A 148 -5.00 1.78 -3.41
C ILE A 148 -5.89 2.24 -4.57
N LEU A 149 -7.20 2.03 -4.48
CA LEU A 149 -8.12 2.39 -5.54
C LEU A 149 -8.33 3.91 -5.64
N LYS A 150 -8.49 4.61 -4.51
CA LYS A 150 -8.83 6.04 -4.52
C LYS A 150 -7.62 6.97 -4.53
N ILE A 151 -6.50 6.56 -3.93
CA ILE A 151 -5.31 7.41 -3.77
C ILE A 151 -4.22 7.06 -4.78
N MET A 152 -4.01 5.77 -5.08
CA MET A 152 -2.95 5.37 -6.00
C MET A 152 -3.46 5.26 -7.45
N LEU A 153 -4.65 4.68 -7.66
CA LEU A 153 -5.15 4.36 -8.99
C LEU A 153 -6.01 5.47 -9.60
N ALA A 154 -6.92 6.09 -8.82
CA ALA A 154 -7.82 7.12 -9.36
C ALA A 154 -7.06 8.39 -9.73
N GLY A 155 -7.50 9.05 -10.79
CA GLY A 155 -6.96 10.35 -11.18
C GLY A 155 -6.69 10.53 -12.66
N ASP A 156 -5.81 11.47 -12.97
CA ASP A 156 -5.37 11.81 -14.32
C ASP A 156 -4.27 10.83 -14.80
N TRP A 157 -4.50 10.27 -15.98
CA TRP A 157 -3.61 9.35 -16.67
C TRP A 157 -3.18 9.88 -18.05
N SER A 158 -3.26 11.17 -18.27
CA SER A 158 -2.93 11.79 -19.57
C SER A 158 -1.47 11.58 -19.99
N GLU A 159 -0.56 11.41 -19.03
CA GLU A 159 0.85 11.11 -19.29
C GLU A 159 1.09 9.62 -19.63
N ALA A 160 0.18 8.73 -19.24
CA ALA A 160 0.23 7.29 -19.53
C ALA A 160 -1.13 6.79 -20.07
N PRO A 161 -1.59 7.26 -21.24
CA PRO A 161 -2.89 6.90 -21.76
C PRO A 161 -2.96 5.44 -22.20
N SER A 162 -4.12 4.77 -21.98
CA SER A 162 -4.38 3.43 -22.48
C SER A 162 -5.41 3.46 -23.59
N PRO A 163 -5.05 3.13 -24.84
CA PRO A 163 -6.01 3.06 -25.95
C PRO A 163 -7.14 2.06 -25.74
N GLU A 164 -6.90 1.00 -24.96
CA GLU A 164 -7.86 -0.07 -24.67
C GLU A 164 -8.87 0.31 -23.59
N SER A 165 -8.56 1.35 -22.79
CA SER A 165 -9.46 1.88 -21.76
C SER A 165 -10.51 2.80 -22.41
N ILE A 166 -11.70 2.27 -22.62
CA ILE A 166 -12.82 2.94 -23.32
C ILE A 166 -14.04 3.19 -22.41
N GLY A 167 -13.82 3.13 -21.08
CA GLY A 167 -14.87 3.33 -20.10
C GLY A 167 -15.43 2.05 -19.50
N GLN A 168 -14.70 0.93 -19.57
CA GLN A 168 -15.07 -0.32 -18.91
C GLN A 168 -15.22 -0.08 -17.40
N ARG A 169 -16.22 -0.77 -16.84
CA ARG A 169 -16.53 -0.65 -15.41
C ARG A 169 -16.26 -1.98 -14.73
N VAL A 170 -15.23 -2.01 -13.90
CA VAL A 170 -14.86 -3.17 -13.10
C VAL A 170 -15.25 -2.93 -11.63
N ALA A 171 -15.94 -3.87 -11.02
CA ALA A 171 -16.20 -3.85 -9.59
C ALA A 171 -15.11 -4.57 -8.83
N VAL A 172 -14.66 -3.99 -7.71
CA VAL A 172 -13.85 -4.65 -6.69
C VAL A 172 -14.70 -4.77 -5.43
N VAL A 173 -14.79 -5.98 -4.88
CA VAL A 173 -15.61 -6.29 -3.70
C VAL A 173 -14.69 -6.80 -2.57
N GLY A 174 -14.72 -6.13 -1.43
CA GLY A 174 -13.98 -6.52 -0.24
C GLY A 174 -14.81 -6.31 1.03
N GLY A 175 -15.09 -7.41 1.74
CA GLY A 175 -15.99 -7.37 2.89
C GLY A 175 -17.40 -6.94 2.50
N ASP A 176 -17.89 -5.90 3.15
CA ASP A 176 -19.23 -5.31 2.90
C ASP A 176 -19.17 -4.11 1.93
N ARG A 177 -18.02 -3.79 1.35
CA ARG A 177 -17.84 -2.64 0.46
C ARG A 177 -17.62 -3.07 -1.00
N THR A 178 -18.08 -2.23 -1.89
CA THR A 178 -17.91 -2.38 -3.34
C THR A 178 -17.45 -1.06 -3.95
N TRP A 179 -16.36 -1.13 -4.71
CA TRP A 179 -15.82 -0.01 -5.49
C TRP A 179 -16.01 -0.29 -6.97
N ILE A 180 -16.48 0.72 -7.68
CA ILE A 180 -16.66 0.69 -9.14
C ILE A 180 -15.55 1.53 -9.76
N ILE A 181 -14.70 0.87 -10.52
CA ILE A 181 -13.58 1.48 -11.24
C ILE A 181 -14.02 1.69 -12.68
N THR A 182 -14.01 2.93 -13.14
CA THR A 182 -14.24 3.27 -14.54
C THR A 182 -12.91 3.54 -15.22
N LEU A 183 -12.53 2.63 -16.12
CA LEU A 183 -11.24 2.67 -16.83
C LEU A 183 -11.38 3.56 -18.07
N GLY A 184 -11.11 4.84 -17.93
CA GLY A 184 -11.04 5.77 -19.06
C GLY A 184 -9.63 5.83 -19.66
N ARG A 185 -9.55 6.34 -20.89
CA ARG A 185 -8.30 6.41 -21.66
C ARG A 185 -7.20 7.23 -20.96
N THR A 186 -7.59 8.37 -20.40
CA THR A 186 -6.70 9.36 -19.77
C THR A 186 -7.10 9.70 -18.35
N ALA A 187 -8.09 9.02 -17.79
CA ALA A 187 -8.52 9.20 -16.41
C ALA A 187 -9.16 7.93 -15.87
N ILE A 188 -8.92 7.62 -14.62
CA ILE A 188 -9.56 6.52 -13.89
C ILE A 188 -10.40 7.12 -12.78
N GLN A 189 -11.66 6.73 -12.72
CA GLN A 189 -12.59 7.15 -11.68
C GLN A 189 -12.92 5.97 -10.78
N VAL A 190 -12.98 6.21 -9.49
CA VAL A 190 -13.36 5.23 -8.47
C VAL A 190 -14.47 5.80 -7.61
N ALA A 191 -15.54 5.04 -7.47
CA ALA A 191 -16.66 5.41 -6.60
C ALA A 191 -17.18 4.17 -5.87
N GLU A 192 -17.68 4.33 -4.66
CA GLU A 192 -18.45 3.27 -4.02
C GLU A 192 -19.81 3.14 -4.69
N GLY A 193 -20.30 1.91 -4.86
CA GLY A 193 -21.53 1.69 -5.60
C GLY A 193 -22.00 0.24 -5.60
N PHE A 194 -22.89 -0.03 -6.52
CA PHE A 194 -23.50 -1.34 -6.72
C PHE A 194 -23.02 -1.96 -8.03
N LEU A 195 -23.22 -3.28 -8.18
CA LEU A 195 -22.74 -4.06 -9.34
C LEU A 195 -23.48 -3.76 -10.67
N ASP A 196 -24.35 -2.77 -10.70
CA ASP A 196 -25.11 -2.46 -11.89
C ASP A 196 -24.24 -1.89 -13.03
N GLY A 197 -24.32 -2.51 -14.20
CA GLY A 197 -23.63 -2.06 -15.40
C GLY A 197 -22.11 -2.22 -15.34
N VAL A 198 -21.58 -3.15 -14.52
CA VAL A 198 -20.17 -3.54 -14.55
C VAL A 198 -19.94 -4.63 -15.57
N SER A 199 -18.79 -4.63 -16.23
CA SER A 199 -18.38 -5.65 -17.21
C SER A 199 -17.68 -6.84 -16.51
N ALA A 200 -17.02 -6.59 -15.38
CA ALA A 200 -16.36 -7.62 -14.59
C ALA A 200 -16.43 -7.31 -13.11
N THR A 201 -16.24 -8.35 -12.29
CA THR A 201 -16.17 -8.25 -10.83
C THR A 201 -14.97 -9.05 -10.33
N VAL A 202 -14.23 -8.47 -9.40
CA VAL A 202 -13.14 -9.10 -8.63
C VAL A 202 -13.52 -9.01 -7.16
N GLY A 203 -13.59 -10.15 -6.46
CA GLY A 203 -13.98 -10.19 -5.04
C GLY A 203 -13.35 -11.36 -4.29
N GLY A 204 -13.61 -11.42 -2.99
CA GLY A 204 -13.11 -12.49 -2.14
C GLY A 204 -12.86 -12.03 -0.71
N GLU A 205 -12.07 -12.82 0.02
CA GLU A 205 -11.59 -12.41 1.34
C GLU A 205 -10.80 -11.10 1.23
N PRO A 206 -11.08 -10.09 2.07
CA PRO A 206 -10.47 -8.76 1.94
C PRO A 206 -8.94 -8.78 1.83
N SER A 207 -8.28 -9.61 2.62
CA SER A 207 -6.82 -9.75 2.57
C SER A 207 -6.31 -10.21 1.20
N ASN A 208 -7.00 -11.18 0.58
CA ASN A 208 -6.61 -11.65 -0.75
C ASN A 208 -6.84 -10.58 -1.82
N VAL A 209 -7.94 -9.84 -1.72
CA VAL A 209 -8.26 -8.75 -2.66
C VAL A 209 -7.21 -7.64 -2.54
N ASP A 210 -6.90 -7.16 -1.33
CA ASP A 210 -5.90 -6.13 -1.10
C ASP A 210 -4.51 -6.57 -1.61
N LEU A 211 -4.05 -7.74 -1.20
CA LEU A 211 -2.78 -8.30 -1.67
C LEU A 211 -2.74 -8.50 -3.19
N TRP A 212 -3.84 -8.89 -3.83
CA TRP A 212 -3.90 -8.99 -5.29
C TRP A 212 -3.83 -7.61 -5.95
N LEU A 213 -4.49 -6.60 -5.42
CA LEU A 213 -4.41 -5.24 -5.95
C LEU A 213 -2.95 -4.73 -5.95
N TRP A 214 -2.16 -5.13 -4.97
CA TRP A 214 -0.73 -4.85 -4.88
C TRP A 214 0.17 -5.85 -5.63
N GLY A 215 -0.38 -6.96 -6.18
CA GLY A 215 0.39 -8.00 -6.87
C GLY A 215 1.08 -9.01 -5.97
N ARG A 216 0.59 -9.18 -4.77
CA ARG A 216 1.10 -10.10 -3.75
C ARG A 216 0.26 -11.36 -3.56
N ALA A 217 -0.88 -11.45 -4.23
CA ALA A 217 -1.71 -12.65 -4.29
C ALA A 217 -2.03 -13.04 -5.73
N PRO A 218 -2.16 -14.35 -6.04
CA PRO A 218 -2.56 -14.82 -7.35
C PRO A 218 -4.07 -14.64 -7.58
N GLU A 219 -4.49 -14.58 -8.86
CA GLU A 219 -5.91 -14.41 -9.22
C GLU A 219 -6.78 -15.60 -8.75
N GLU A 220 -6.19 -16.79 -8.66
CA GLU A 220 -6.88 -18.01 -8.18
C GLU A 220 -7.35 -17.93 -6.71
N ALA A 221 -6.83 -16.98 -5.95
CA ALA A 221 -7.28 -16.70 -4.57
C ALA A 221 -8.54 -15.83 -4.52
N LEU A 222 -9.09 -15.44 -5.67
CA LEU A 222 -10.20 -14.50 -5.81
C LEU A 222 -11.40 -15.13 -6.52
N GLU A 223 -12.56 -14.52 -6.32
CA GLU A 223 -13.78 -14.76 -7.08
C GLU A 223 -13.84 -13.74 -8.24
N VAL A 224 -13.54 -14.19 -9.45
CA VAL A 224 -13.55 -13.34 -10.64
C VAL A 224 -14.69 -13.74 -11.57
N SER A 225 -15.45 -12.76 -12.04
CA SER A 225 -16.54 -12.99 -12.98
C SER A 225 -16.64 -11.87 -14.03
N GLY A 226 -17.28 -12.18 -15.18
CA GLY A 226 -17.43 -11.24 -16.28
C GLY A 226 -16.25 -11.24 -17.26
N GLU A 227 -15.96 -10.09 -17.87
CA GLU A 227 -14.99 -9.96 -18.96
C GLU A 227 -13.54 -9.96 -18.41
N GLN A 228 -12.83 -11.05 -18.64
CA GLN A 228 -11.44 -11.24 -18.19
C GLN A 228 -10.45 -10.20 -18.77
N SER A 229 -10.73 -9.69 -19.98
CA SER A 229 -9.94 -8.61 -20.59
C SER A 229 -9.95 -7.34 -19.74
N ASP A 230 -11.07 -7.04 -19.09
CA ASP A 230 -11.23 -5.83 -18.30
C ASP A 230 -10.55 -5.98 -16.92
N VAL A 231 -10.53 -7.20 -16.37
CA VAL A 231 -9.75 -7.51 -15.17
C VAL A 231 -8.25 -7.36 -15.44
N ARG A 232 -7.77 -7.87 -16.59
CA ARG A 232 -6.36 -7.69 -16.98
C ARG A 232 -6.01 -6.22 -17.18
N LEU A 233 -6.89 -5.44 -17.82
CA LEU A 233 -6.70 -4.02 -18.02
C LEU A 233 -6.60 -3.26 -16.66
N LEU A 234 -7.48 -3.59 -15.71
CA LEU A 234 -7.37 -3.06 -14.35
C LEU A 234 -6.02 -3.42 -13.71
N ARG A 235 -5.58 -4.69 -13.86
CA ARG A 235 -4.30 -5.15 -13.29
C ARG A 235 -3.11 -4.40 -13.90
N GLU A 236 -3.09 -4.17 -15.20
CA GLU A 236 -2.05 -3.39 -15.89
C GLU A 236 -1.98 -1.95 -15.35
N ARG A 237 -3.12 -1.32 -15.11
CA ARG A 237 -3.18 0.01 -14.51
C ARG A 237 -2.68 0.05 -13.08
N LEU A 238 -3.02 -0.96 -12.28
CA LEU A 238 -2.51 -1.09 -10.90
C LEU A 238 -1.00 -1.26 -10.86
N VAL A 239 -0.42 -2.05 -11.77
CA VAL A 239 1.06 -2.19 -11.85
C VAL A 239 1.72 -0.84 -12.10
N LEU A 240 1.18 -0.01 -13.00
CA LEU A 240 1.73 1.32 -13.26
C LEU A 240 1.51 2.32 -12.11
N ALA A 241 0.42 2.15 -11.35
CA ALA A 241 0.09 3.04 -10.23
C ALA A 241 0.95 2.80 -8.98
N THR A 242 1.56 1.59 -8.89
CA THR A 242 2.23 1.11 -7.65
C THR A 242 3.74 0.86 -7.83
N GLN A 243 4.32 1.31 -8.94
CA GLN A 243 5.77 1.23 -9.22
C GLN A 243 6.52 2.48 -8.79
#